data_1632389e48e636f376da8cedc47bb435
#
_entry.id   1632389e48e636f376da8cedc47bb435
#
_cell.length_a   1.000
_cell.length_b   1.000
_cell.length_c   1.000
_cell.angle_alpha   90.00
_cell.angle_beta   90.00
_cell.angle_gamma   90.00
#
_symmetry.space_group_name_H-M   'P 1'
#
loop_
_entity.id
_entity.type
_entity.pdbx_description
1 polymer ?
#
loop_
_entity_poly.entity_id
_entity_poly.type
_entity_poly.pdbx_seq_one_letter_code
_entity_poly.pdbx_strand_id
1 'polypeptide(L)'
;GLPEPAHSLVLRDFHVDNLMWVPPETGISGCGLLDFQDAVIGPMAYDVVSLLEDARRDISPNLVESMIQRYHEGMPLLEIENFRTWYHVLGAQRHCKVAGIFLRLLLRDDKSHYIRHIPRVMHLLEQQLSTPILLPLRQWLDLWLPERNQALPDFETVEIRQLVGVDDPESQPPGT
;
A
#
# COMPACT_ATOMS: atom_id res chain seq x y z
N GLY A 1 22.45 8.99 0.54
CA GLY A 1 21.10 9.56 0.51
C GLY A 1 20.29 8.94 -0.64
N LEU A 2 18.98 9.16 -0.64
CA LEU A 2 18.12 8.75 -1.75
C LEU A 2 18.41 9.60 -3.00
N PRO A 3 18.37 9.02 -4.21
CA PRO A 3 18.45 9.80 -5.44
C PRO A 3 17.18 10.66 -5.60
N GLU A 4 17.25 11.71 -6.43
CA GLU A 4 16.08 12.53 -6.76
C GLU A 4 15.04 11.70 -7.53
N PRO A 5 13.77 11.64 -7.10
CA PRO A 5 12.75 10.87 -7.81
C PRO A 5 12.31 11.55 -9.13
N ALA A 6 12.04 10.75 -10.14
CA ALA A 6 11.28 11.25 -11.27
C ALA A 6 9.82 11.48 -10.87
N HIS A 7 9.27 12.63 -11.21
CA HIS A 7 7.90 13.03 -10.86
C HIS A 7 6.94 12.90 -12.05
N SER A 8 5.70 12.55 -11.75
CA SER A 8 4.58 12.55 -12.68
C SER A 8 3.27 12.88 -11.97
N LEU A 9 2.16 12.85 -12.69
CA LEU A 9 0.84 12.78 -12.06
C LEU A 9 0.71 11.44 -11.33
N VAL A 10 0.41 11.49 -10.04
CA VAL A 10 0.17 10.35 -9.15
C VAL A 10 -1.29 10.36 -8.74
N LEU A 11 -2.02 9.28 -9.03
CA LEU A 11 -3.45 9.14 -8.77
C LEU A 11 -3.75 8.78 -7.31
N ARG A 12 -2.76 8.27 -6.58
CA ARG A 12 -2.77 7.86 -5.15
C ARG A 12 -3.55 6.59 -4.86
N ASP A 13 -4.79 6.50 -5.30
CA ASP A 13 -5.64 5.31 -5.10
C ASP A 13 -5.75 4.48 -6.38
N PHE A 14 -4.58 4.25 -7.01
CA PHE A 14 -4.45 3.49 -8.25
C PHE A 14 -4.38 1.99 -7.95
N HIS A 15 -5.54 1.33 -8.00
CA HIS A 15 -5.70 -0.11 -7.80
C HIS A 15 -6.84 -0.65 -8.68
N VAL A 16 -6.92 -1.97 -8.81
CA VAL A 16 -7.80 -2.63 -9.80
C VAL A 16 -9.27 -2.25 -9.66
N ASP A 17 -9.76 -1.98 -8.44
CA ASP A 17 -11.17 -1.62 -8.23
C ASP A 17 -11.50 -0.19 -8.73
N ASN A 18 -10.46 0.65 -8.97
CA ASN A 18 -10.58 1.96 -9.58
C ASN A 18 -10.25 1.96 -11.09
N LEU A 19 -10.13 0.77 -11.68
CA LEU A 19 -9.91 0.59 -13.11
C LEU A 19 -11.17 -0.01 -13.75
N MET A 20 -11.57 0.56 -14.88
CA MET A 20 -12.74 0.10 -15.63
C MET A 20 -12.33 -0.38 -17.02
N TRP A 21 -12.83 -1.51 -17.43
CA TRP A 21 -12.70 -1.94 -18.82
C TRP A 21 -13.56 -1.05 -19.71
N VAL A 22 -12.93 -0.42 -20.70
CA VAL A 22 -13.60 0.42 -21.70
C VAL A 22 -13.51 -0.29 -23.05
N PRO A 23 -14.63 -0.51 -23.75
CA PRO A 23 -14.62 -1.16 -25.05
C PRO A 23 -13.72 -0.43 -26.07
N PRO A 24 -13.03 -1.16 -26.97
CA PRO A 24 -12.09 -0.61 -27.95
C PRO A 24 -12.70 0.43 -28.91
N GLU A 25 -14.01 0.40 -29.13
CA GLU A 25 -14.73 1.30 -30.02
C GLU A 25 -14.65 2.77 -29.59
N THR A 26 -14.24 3.06 -28.34
CA THR A 26 -14.09 4.42 -27.83
C THR A 26 -12.79 5.10 -28.27
N GLY A 27 -11.89 4.38 -28.94
CA GLY A 27 -10.59 4.91 -29.36
C GLY A 27 -9.56 5.09 -28.24
N ILE A 28 -9.91 4.80 -27.01
CA ILE A 28 -9.03 4.78 -25.86
C ILE A 28 -8.71 3.32 -25.56
N SER A 29 -7.44 3.01 -25.36
CA SER A 29 -6.95 1.64 -25.16
C SER A 29 -7.46 1.01 -23.87
N GLY A 30 -8.73 0.64 -23.83
CA GLY A 30 -9.29 -0.38 -22.95
C GLY A 30 -9.31 -0.14 -21.44
N CYS A 31 -8.84 0.98 -20.90
CA CYS A 31 -8.81 1.22 -19.46
C CYS A 31 -9.34 2.61 -19.10
N GLY A 32 -10.43 2.66 -18.36
CA GLY A 32 -10.94 3.87 -17.72
C GLY A 32 -10.42 4.00 -16.30
N LEU A 33 -10.19 5.23 -15.82
CA LEU A 33 -9.73 5.55 -14.47
C LEU A 33 -10.88 6.15 -13.68
N LEU A 34 -11.06 5.66 -12.45
CA LEU A 34 -12.00 6.18 -11.45
C LEU A 34 -11.21 6.78 -10.28
N ASP A 35 -11.89 7.61 -9.48
CA ASP A 35 -11.40 8.11 -8.19
C ASP A 35 -10.04 8.86 -8.29
N PHE A 36 -9.91 9.72 -9.30
CA PHE A 36 -8.67 10.44 -9.61
C PHE A 36 -8.64 11.90 -9.15
N GLN A 37 -9.67 12.37 -8.43
CA GLN A 37 -9.82 13.78 -8.01
C GLN A 37 -8.74 14.21 -6.99
N ASP A 38 -8.13 13.26 -6.26
CA ASP A 38 -7.06 13.52 -5.30
C ASP A 38 -5.65 13.36 -5.89
N ALA A 39 -5.55 13.39 -7.24
CA ALA A 39 -4.28 13.27 -7.92
C ALA A 39 -3.34 14.45 -7.60
N VAL A 40 -2.06 14.15 -7.48
CA VAL A 40 -1.00 15.14 -7.15
C VAL A 40 0.22 14.92 -8.03
N ILE A 41 1.13 15.90 -8.07
CA ILE A 41 2.48 15.67 -8.61
C ILE A 41 3.32 14.99 -7.54
N GLY A 42 3.89 13.85 -7.87
CA GLY A 42 4.68 13.04 -6.95
C GLY A 42 5.57 12.02 -7.65
N PRO A 43 6.34 11.22 -6.88
CA PRO A 43 7.22 10.20 -7.45
C PRO A 43 6.42 9.17 -8.26
N MET A 44 6.80 8.99 -9.52
CA MET A 44 6.07 8.18 -10.49
C MET A 44 5.96 6.68 -10.12
N ALA A 45 6.86 6.18 -9.28
CA ALA A 45 6.81 4.80 -8.80
C ALA A 45 5.62 4.51 -7.87
N TYR A 46 4.98 5.54 -7.28
CA TYR A 46 3.93 5.36 -6.28
C TYR A 46 2.72 4.56 -6.81
N ASP A 47 2.19 4.94 -7.96
CA ASP A 47 1.02 4.27 -8.53
C ASP A 47 1.37 2.88 -9.07
N VAL A 48 2.58 2.69 -9.59
CA VAL A 48 3.05 1.38 -10.02
C VAL A 48 3.11 0.40 -8.85
N VAL A 49 3.67 0.81 -7.71
CA VAL A 49 3.63 0.03 -6.46
C VAL A 49 2.18 -0.22 -6.02
N SER A 50 1.34 0.81 -6.07
CA SER A 50 -0.06 0.71 -5.64
C SER A 50 -0.84 -0.36 -6.40
N LEU A 51 -0.58 -0.48 -7.70
CA LEU A 51 -1.21 -1.47 -8.56
C LEU A 51 -0.58 -2.86 -8.40
N LEU A 52 0.74 -2.95 -8.39
CA LEU A 52 1.46 -4.23 -8.44
C LEU A 52 1.58 -4.91 -7.07
N GLU A 53 1.39 -4.16 -5.98
CA GLU A 53 1.44 -4.68 -4.61
C GLU A 53 0.14 -4.39 -3.85
N ASP A 54 -0.99 -4.70 -4.49
CA ASP A 54 -2.31 -4.55 -3.88
C ASP A 54 -2.43 -5.46 -2.65
N ALA A 55 -2.89 -4.87 -1.54
CA ALA A 55 -3.10 -5.57 -0.27
C ALA A 55 -4.15 -6.69 -0.33
N ARG A 56 -5.00 -6.70 -1.36
CA ARG A 56 -6.16 -7.59 -1.49
C ARG A 56 -5.98 -8.67 -2.56
N ARG A 57 -4.94 -8.56 -3.41
CA ARG A 57 -4.76 -9.43 -4.59
C ARG A 57 -3.33 -9.97 -4.67
N ASP A 58 -3.20 -11.26 -4.97
CA ASP A 58 -1.91 -11.87 -5.25
C ASP A 58 -1.49 -11.60 -6.69
N ILE A 59 -0.31 -10.99 -6.85
CA ILE A 59 0.33 -10.77 -8.13
C ILE A 59 1.65 -11.54 -8.13
N SER A 60 1.87 -12.38 -9.14
CA SER A 60 3.09 -13.19 -9.18
C SER A 60 4.33 -12.30 -9.36
N PRO A 61 5.47 -12.64 -8.72
CA PRO A 61 6.72 -11.87 -8.87
C PRO A 61 7.16 -11.69 -10.34
N ASN A 62 6.95 -12.70 -11.18
CA ASN A 62 7.26 -12.60 -12.61
C ASN A 62 6.40 -11.55 -13.32
N LEU A 63 5.12 -11.43 -12.94
CA LEU A 63 4.25 -10.40 -13.50
C LEU A 63 4.65 -9.02 -13.02
N VAL A 64 4.98 -8.87 -11.73
CA VAL A 64 5.50 -7.61 -11.17
C VAL A 64 6.71 -7.14 -11.95
N GLU A 65 7.71 -8.01 -12.13
CA GLU A 65 8.93 -7.68 -12.86
C GLU A 65 8.67 -7.32 -14.32
N SER A 66 7.83 -8.09 -15.01
CA SER A 66 7.48 -7.80 -16.41
C SER A 66 6.74 -6.48 -16.56
N MET A 67 5.91 -6.08 -15.59
CA MET A 67 5.19 -4.81 -15.61
C MET A 67 6.12 -3.63 -15.31
N ILE A 68 7.07 -3.77 -14.40
CA ILE A 68 8.11 -2.77 -14.15
C ILE A 68 8.93 -2.55 -15.43
N GLN A 69 9.36 -3.62 -16.08
CA GLN A 69 10.09 -3.54 -17.33
C GLN A 69 9.28 -2.85 -18.42
N ARG A 70 8.03 -3.24 -18.61
CA ARG A 70 7.12 -2.62 -19.59
C ARG A 70 6.89 -1.13 -19.30
N TYR A 71 6.79 -0.75 -18.02
CA TYR A 71 6.66 0.65 -17.62
C TYR A 71 7.91 1.45 -18.00
N HIS A 72 9.08 0.89 -17.74
CA HIS A 72 10.37 1.49 -18.12
C HIS A 72 10.51 1.65 -19.65
N GLU A 73 10.12 0.63 -20.45
CA GLU A 73 10.14 0.70 -21.92
C GLU A 73 9.27 1.84 -22.45
N GLY A 74 8.16 2.15 -21.79
CA GLY A 74 7.30 3.30 -22.10
C GLY A 74 7.89 4.65 -21.69
N MET A 75 8.95 4.66 -20.89
CA MET A 75 9.60 5.86 -20.31
C MET A 75 11.13 5.82 -20.53
N PRO A 76 11.63 5.91 -21.75
CA PRO A 76 13.03 5.63 -22.09
C PRO A 76 14.05 6.58 -21.43
N LEU A 77 13.61 7.74 -20.91
CA LEU A 77 14.46 8.67 -20.17
C LEU A 77 14.48 8.39 -18.66
N LEU A 78 13.69 7.43 -18.19
CA LEU A 78 13.65 7.04 -16.80
C LEU A 78 14.87 6.15 -16.48
N GLU A 79 15.67 6.54 -15.51
CA GLU A 79 16.75 5.71 -15.01
C GLU A 79 16.18 4.59 -14.14
N ILE A 80 16.32 3.33 -14.59
CA ILE A 80 15.63 2.16 -14.00
C ILE A 80 16.04 1.90 -12.54
N GLU A 81 17.31 2.08 -12.20
CA GLU A 81 17.82 1.82 -10.84
C GLU A 81 17.28 2.86 -9.86
N ASN A 82 17.16 4.12 -10.28
CA ASN A 82 16.52 5.17 -9.51
C ASN A 82 15.03 4.86 -9.31
N PHE A 83 14.34 4.46 -10.38
CA PHE A 83 12.93 4.05 -10.30
C PHE A 83 12.74 2.88 -9.34
N ARG A 84 13.56 1.82 -9.41
CA ARG A 84 13.50 0.67 -8.50
C ARG A 84 13.77 1.08 -7.04
N THR A 85 14.72 1.96 -6.81
CA THR A 85 14.97 2.51 -5.47
C THR A 85 13.70 3.16 -4.90
N TRP A 86 13.06 4.01 -5.67
CA TRP A 86 11.81 4.65 -5.25
C TRP A 86 10.62 3.69 -5.17
N TYR A 87 10.58 2.67 -6.02
CA TYR A 87 9.59 1.59 -5.93
C TYR A 87 9.65 0.92 -4.56
N HIS A 88 10.85 0.55 -4.09
CA HIS A 88 11.03 -0.08 -2.79
C HIS A 88 10.71 0.86 -1.62
N VAL A 89 11.18 2.09 -1.66
CA VAL A 89 10.93 3.08 -0.60
C VAL A 89 9.44 3.39 -0.45
N LEU A 90 8.77 3.63 -1.57
CA LEU A 90 7.33 3.93 -1.58
C LEU A 90 6.49 2.69 -1.28
N GLY A 91 6.95 1.50 -1.67
CA GLY A 91 6.35 0.22 -1.28
C GLY A 91 6.33 0.07 0.23
N ALA A 92 7.46 0.23 0.89
CA ALA A 92 7.56 0.16 2.34
C ALA A 92 6.66 1.21 3.02
N GLN A 93 6.71 2.46 2.57
CA GLN A 93 5.86 3.54 3.09
C GLN A 93 4.37 3.22 2.92
N ARG A 94 3.98 2.72 1.74
CA ARG A 94 2.60 2.36 1.44
C ARG A 94 2.11 1.21 2.31
N HIS A 95 2.90 0.15 2.49
CA HIS A 95 2.50 -1.00 3.30
C HIS A 95 2.33 -0.62 4.78
N CYS A 96 3.21 0.21 5.33
CA CYS A 96 3.02 0.77 6.68
C CYS A 96 1.73 1.59 6.77
N LYS A 97 1.46 2.46 5.78
CA LYS A 97 0.22 3.26 5.70
C LYS A 97 -1.02 2.36 5.65
N VAL A 98 -1.03 1.35 4.78
CA VAL A 98 -2.19 0.46 4.59
C VAL A 98 -2.47 -0.38 5.83
N ALA A 99 -1.43 -0.91 6.50
CA ALA A 99 -1.57 -1.60 7.77
C ALA A 99 -2.25 -0.70 8.82
N GLY A 100 -1.79 0.55 8.97
CA GLY A 100 -2.39 1.52 9.86
C GLY A 100 -3.83 1.90 9.49
N ILE A 101 -4.16 1.98 8.20
CA ILE A 101 -5.53 2.23 7.73
C ILE A 101 -6.44 1.06 8.11
N PHE A 102 -6.02 -0.20 7.94
CA PHE A 102 -6.85 -1.36 8.27
C PHE A 102 -7.14 -1.46 9.76
N LEU A 103 -6.14 -1.17 10.61
CA LEU A 103 -6.35 -1.07 12.05
C LEU A 103 -7.31 0.07 12.40
N ARG A 104 -7.17 1.24 11.78
CA ARG A 104 -8.09 2.36 12.01
C ARG A 104 -9.52 2.04 11.58
N LEU A 105 -9.71 1.34 10.45
CA LEU A 105 -11.03 0.91 9.98
C LEU A 105 -11.68 -0.07 10.96
N LEU A 106 -10.91 -0.97 11.59
CA LEU A 106 -11.39 -1.82 12.66
C LEU A 106 -11.83 -0.98 13.87
N LEU A 107 -10.94 -0.13 14.38
CA LEU A 107 -11.14 0.56 15.66
C LEU A 107 -12.21 1.64 15.60
N ARG A 108 -12.27 2.39 14.49
CA ARG A 108 -13.17 3.53 14.34
C ARG A 108 -14.51 3.13 13.69
N ASP A 109 -14.45 2.30 12.65
CA ASP A 109 -15.57 2.05 11.75
C ASP A 109 -16.13 0.62 11.88
N ASP A 110 -15.60 -0.17 12.81
CA ASP A 110 -15.95 -1.58 13.06
C ASP A 110 -15.88 -2.50 11.83
N LYS A 111 -14.98 -2.16 10.89
CA LYS A 111 -14.78 -2.89 9.65
C LYS A 111 -13.72 -3.98 9.82
N SER A 112 -14.06 -5.03 10.57
CA SER A 112 -13.13 -6.12 10.92
C SER A 112 -12.62 -6.92 9.71
N HIS A 113 -13.38 -6.97 8.61
CA HIS A 113 -13.02 -7.74 7.43
C HIS A 113 -11.71 -7.30 6.74
N TYR A 114 -11.21 -6.09 7.02
CA TYR A 114 -9.93 -5.63 6.47
C TYR A 114 -8.72 -6.26 7.17
N ILE A 115 -8.86 -6.70 8.42
CA ILE A 115 -7.75 -7.25 9.21
C ILE A 115 -7.16 -8.51 8.57
N ARG A 116 -7.96 -9.31 7.90
CA ARG A 116 -7.50 -10.51 7.16
C ARG A 116 -6.40 -10.21 6.13
N HIS A 117 -6.26 -8.97 5.70
CA HIS A 117 -5.24 -8.54 4.74
C HIS A 117 -3.92 -8.12 5.39
N ILE A 118 -3.88 -7.92 6.71
CA ILE A 118 -2.66 -7.51 7.43
C ILE A 118 -1.49 -8.48 7.18
N PRO A 119 -1.65 -9.82 7.29
CA PRO A 119 -0.52 -10.72 7.05
C PRO A 119 0.10 -10.54 5.67
N ARG A 120 -0.71 -10.32 4.64
CA ARG A 120 -0.23 -10.04 3.29
C ARG A 120 0.52 -8.70 3.23
N VAL A 121 -0.03 -7.65 3.80
CA VAL A 121 0.62 -6.31 3.84
C VAL A 121 1.97 -6.40 4.53
N MET A 122 2.06 -7.14 5.64
CA MET A 122 3.32 -7.35 6.34
C MET A 122 4.31 -8.17 5.51
N HIS A 123 3.86 -9.20 4.79
CA HIS A 123 4.69 -9.95 3.87
C HIS A 123 5.27 -9.07 2.75
N LEU A 124 4.45 -8.21 2.13
CA LEU A 124 4.89 -7.24 1.13
C LEU A 124 5.89 -6.23 1.72
N LEU A 125 5.65 -5.76 2.94
CA LEU A 125 6.60 -4.90 3.65
C LEU A 125 7.96 -5.58 3.83
N GLU A 126 7.99 -6.85 4.26
CA GLU A 126 9.25 -7.60 4.43
C GLU A 126 10.02 -7.76 3.12
N GLN A 127 9.33 -7.95 1.99
CA GLN A 127 9.97 -7.97 0.68
C GLN A 127 10.69 -6.65 0.39
N GLN A 128 10.06 -5.49 0.67
CA GLN A 128 10.69 -4.20 0.50
C GLN A 128 11.89 -4.01 1.44
N LEU A 129 11.73 -4.39 2.72
CA LEU A 129 12.77 -4.29 3.74
C LEU A 129 14.00 -5.15 3.46
N SER A 130 13.96 -6.09 2.51
CA SER A 130 15.13 -6.83 2.06
C SER A 130 16.13 -5.98 1.26
N THR A 131 15.69 -4.80 0.80
CA THR A 131 16.50 -3.89 -0.01
C THR A 131 17.48 -3.11 0.88
N PRO A 132 18.77 -2.98 0.51
CA PRO A 132 19.79 -2.33 1.35
C PRO A 132 19.46 -0.89 1.75
N ILE A 133 18.79 -0.13 0.89
CA ILE A 133 18.40 1.27 1.17
C ILE A 133 17.43 1.38 2.35
N LEU A 134 16.67 0.32 2.65
CA LEU A 134 15.70 0.26 3.74
C LEU A 134 16.24 -0.39 5.03
N LEU A 135 17.53 -0.72 5.07
CA LEU A 135 18.16 -1.31 6.25
C LEU A 135 17.91 -0.51 7.55
N PRO A 136 17.98 0.83 7.58
CA PRO A 136 17.68 1.59 8.80
C PRO A 136 16.24 1.41 9.28
N LEU A 137 15.27 1.38 8.35
CA LEU A 137 13.86 1.13 8.69
C LEU A 137 13.67 -0.30 9.20
N ARG A 138 14.30 -1.28 8.54
CA ARG A 138 14.29 -2.68 8.99
C ARG A 138 14.79 -2.82 10.41
N GLN A 139 15.96 -2.26 10.72
CA GLN A 139 16.54 -2.31 12.07
C GLN A 139 15.63 -1.66 13.12
N TRP A 140 14.99 -0.55 12.77
CA TRP A 140 14.04 0.10 13.65
C TRP A 140 12.80 -0.79 13.90
N LEU A 141 12.25 -1.41 12.86
CA LEU A 141 11.11 -2.33 12.98
C LEU A 141 11.49 -3.60 13.76
N ASP A 142 12.69 -4.15 13.57
CA ASP A 142 13.18 -5.32 14.32
C ASP A 142 13.29 -5.04 15.82
N LEU A 143 13.60 -3.79 16.18
CA LEU A 143 13.69 -3.36 17.58
C LEU A 143 12.32 -3.11 18.21
N TRP A 144 11.41 -2.43 17.49
CA TRP A 144 10.16 -1.94 18.08
C TRP A 144 8.95 -2.80 17.77
N LEU A 145 8.98 -3.60 16.70
CA LEU A 145 7.93 -4.50 16.26
C LEU A 145 8.52 -5.87 15.87
N PRO A 146 9.24 -6.56 16.78
CA PRO A 146 9.93 -7.82 16.46
C PRO A 146 8.96 -8.93 16.02
N GLU A 147 7.72 -8.88 16.50
CA GLU A 147 6.70 -9.90 16.24
C GLU A 147 5.75 -9.56 15.07
N ARG A 148 6.06 -8.53 14.28
CA ARG A 148 5.18 -8.02 13.21
C ARG A 148 4.79 -9.04 12.15
N ASN A 149 5.53 -10.15 12.04
CA ASN A 149 5.29 -11.23 11.08
C ASN A 149 4.58 -12.45 11.67
N GLN A 150 4.24 -12.39 12.95
CA GLN A 150 3.47 -13.45 13.58
C GLN A 150 2.02 -13.45 13.06
N ALA A 151 1.39 -14.63 13.10
CA ALA A 151 -0.03 -14.72 12.81
C ALA A 151 -0.80 -13.83 13.80
N LEU A 152 -1.78 -13.11 13.27
CA LEU A 152 -2.68 -12.35 14.14
C LEU A 152 -3.43 -13.33 15.05
N PRO A 153 -3.46 -13.09 16.36
CA PRO A 153 -4.27 -13.90 17.26
C PRO A 153 -5.77 -13.69 16.94
N ASP A 154 -6.57 -14.68 17.29
CA ASP A 154 -8.03 -14.47 17.36
C ASP A 154 -8.31 -13.44 18.46
N PHE A 155 -9.06 -12.41 18.11
CA PHE A 155 -9.42 -11.34 19.04
C PHE A 155 -10.81 -10.81 18.75
N GLU A 156 -11.47 -10.34 19.78
CA GLU A 156 -12.68 -9.53 19.66
C GLU A 156 -12.30 -8.05 19.43
N THR A 157 -13.05 -7.35 18.60
CA THR A 157 -12.78 -5.91 18.33
C THR A 157 -12.76 -5.08 19.60
N VAL A 158 -13.60 -5.44 20.61
CA VAL A 158 -13.66 -4.78 21.91
C VAL A 158 -12.35 -4.90 22.67
N GLU A 159 -11.69 -6.06 22.64
CA GLU A 159 -10.41 -6.28 23.33
C GLU A 159 -9.31 -5.38 22.74
N ILE A 160 -9.26 -5.23 21.41
CA ILE A 160 -8.28 -4.34 20.77
C ILE A 160 -8.55 -2.88 21.14
N ARG A 161 -9.82 -2.43 21.14
CA ARG A 161 -10.18 -1.08 21.55
C ARG A 161 -9.71 -0.76 22.97
N GLN A 162 -9.92 -1.71 23.90
CA GLN A 162 -9.43 -1.58 25.27
C GLN A 162 -7.90 -1.48 25.36
N LEU A 163 -7.18 -2.32 24.61
CA LEU A 163 -5.71 -2.31 24.58
C LEU A 163 -5.12 -0.98 24.06
N VAL A 164 -5.77 -0.35 23.08
CA VAL A 164 -5.28 0.92 22.50
C VAL A 164 -5.91 2.17 23.13
N GLY A 165 -6.74 2.01 24.17
CA GLY A 165 -7.36 3.11 24.90
C GLY A 165 -8.40 3.89 24.08
N VAL A 166 -9.04 3.23 23.11
CA VAL A 166 -10.17 3.82 22.36
C VAL A 166 -11.46 3.46 23.08
N ASP A 167 -12.15 4.48 23.60
CA ASP A 167 -13.42 4.31 24.30
C ASP A 167 -14.46 3.64 23.40
N ASP A 168 -15.26 2.73 23.98
CA ASP A 168 -16.38 2.11 23.30
C ASP A 168 -17.42 3.20 22.94
N PRO A 169 -17.81 3.34 21.67
CA PRO A 169 -18.81 4.33 21.28
C PRO A 169 -20.18 4.13 21.97
N GLU A 170 -20.47 2.93 22.50
CA GLU A 170 -21.66 2.66 23.29
C GLU A 170 -21.53 3.10 24.77
N SER A 171 -20.34 3.47 25.24
CA SER A 171 -20.10 3.91 26.61
C SER A 171 -20.37 5.40 26.84
N GLN A 172 -20.72 6.17 25.80
CA GLN A 172 -21.16 7.56 25.98
C GLN A 172 -22.59 7.58 26.52
N PRO A 173 -22.85 8.23 27.67
CA PRO A 173 -24.20 8.39 28.17
C PRO A 173 -25.05 9.12 27.12
N PRO A 174 -26.33 8.75 26.94
CA PRO A 174 -27.22 9.44 26.02
C PRO A 174 -27.21 10.94 26.38
N GLY A 175 -26.91 11.76 25.36
CA GLY A 175 -26.60 13.18 25.49
C GLY A 175 -27.62 13.93 26.40
N THR A 176 -27.07 14.69 27.31
CA THR A 176 -27.76 15.76 28.05
C THR A 176 -27.98 16.96 27.16
#